data_ed1a42e30e1145519de275ce4c735eae
#
_entry.id   ed1a42e30e1145519de275ce4c735eae
#
_cell.length_a   1.000
_cell.length_b   1.000
_cell.length_c   1.000
_cell.angle_alpha   90.00
_cell.angle_beta   90.00
_cell.angle_gamma   90.00
#
_symmetry.space_group_name_H-M   'P 1'
#
loop_
_entity.id
_entity.type
_entity.pdbx_description
1 polymer ?
#
loop_
_entity_poly.entity_id
_entity_poly.type
_entity_poly.pdbx_seq_one_letter_code
_entity_poly.pdbx_strand_id
1 'polypeptide(L)'
;MNKNLDDVFVEDVRIIAKNLSEFHNDLNEKTVLIAGGKGFLGTYFKNVLIQINETLSKPMKIIIMDSLITSKEKNDEKNPNIEFLEQDISQSFEIQNDIDYIIHTASIASPPTYRKFPIKTVDVNYEGTKNLLELAKEKKVTSMLFLSSSEIYGDPDVFPTPESYVGKVSCTGPRACYDESKRLAETISILYFQQYNVPVKIARPFNVYGPYLNLNDGR
;
A
#
# COMPACT_ATOMS: atom_id res chain seq x y z
N MET A 1 13.90 -15.74 26.50
CA MET A 1 14.76 -14.84 25.71
C MET A 1 13.87 -13.72 25.19
N ASN A 2 14.17 -12.47 25.53
CA ASN A 2 13.45 -11.34 24.94
C ASN A 2 13.95 -11.20 23.48
N LYS A 3 13.10 -11.52 22.49
CA LYS A 3 13.38 -11.19 21.09
C LYS A 3 13.42 -9.66 20.97
N ASN A 4 14.39 -9.12 20.23
CA ASN A 4 14.35 -7.70 19.87
C ASN A 4 13.34 -7.48 18.73
N LEU A 5 13.00 -6.22 18.43
CA LEU A 5 12.01 -5.90 17.37
C LEU A 5 12.46 -6.39 15.99
N ASP A 6 13.76 -6.36 15.72
CA ASP A 6 14.32 -6.81 14.44
C ASP A 6 14.18 -8.33 14.27
N ASP A 7 14.39 -9.11 15.34
CA ASP A 7 14.20 -10.58 15.31
C ASP A 7 12.75 -10.93 15.01
N VAL A 8 11.79 -10.21 15.61
CA VAL A 8 10.35 -10.42 15.35
C VAL A 8 10.03 -10.10 13.90
N PHE A 9 10.51 -8.96 13.39
CA PHE A 9 10.29 -8.57 12.01
C PHE A 9 10.83 -9.58 10.99
N VAL A 10 12.07 -10.05 11.20
CA VAL A 10 12.69 -11.05 10.33
C VAL A 10 11.90 -12.36 10.34
N GLU A 11 11.40 -12.78 11.52
CA GLU A 11 10.56 -13.97 11.64
C GLU A 11 9.23 -13.81 10.90
N ASP A 12 8.53 -12.66 11.08
CA ASP A 12 7.28 -12.34 10.38
C ASP A 12 7.48 -12.42 8.87
N VAL A 13 8.51 -11.75 8.34
CA VAL A 13 8.83 -11.74 6.91
C VAL A 13 9.04 -13.16 6.38
N ARG A 14 9.80 -14.01 7.09
CA ARG A 14 10.04 -15.40 6.70
C ARG A 14 8.76 -16.24 6.70
N ILE A 15 7.93 -16.08 7.73
CA ILE A 15 6.64 -16.79 7.83
C ILE A 15 5.72 -16.40 6.67
N ILE A 16 5.59 -15.09 6.40
CA ILE A 16 4.75 -14.59 5.33
C ILE A 16 5.25 -15.08 3.96
N ALA A 17 6.55 -14.95 3.69
CA ALA A 17 7.14 -15.43 2.44
C ALA A 17 6.91 -16.95 2.26
N LYS A 18 7.10 -17.75 3.32
CA LYS A 18 6.84 -19.20 3.28
C LYS A 18 5.37 -19.52 2.98
N ASN A 19 4.44 -18.77 3.57
CA ASN A 19 3.01 -18.99 3.34
C ASN A 19 2.57 -18.66 1.91
N LEU A 20 3.37 -17.88 1.18
CA LEU A 20 3.16 -17.52 -0.22
C LEU A 20 3.92 -18.44 -1.21
N SER A 21 4.53 -19.53 -0.74
CA SER A 21 5.43 -20.37 -1.55
C SER A 21 4.81 -20.94 -2.82
N GLU A 22 3.49 -21.19 -2.84
CA GLU A 22 2.77 -21.67 -4.02
C GLU A 22 2.76 -20.66 -5.17
N PHE A 23 2.89 -19.35 -4.87
CA PHE A 23 2.87 -18.26 -5.84
C PHE A 23 4.28 -17.80 -6.28
N HIS A 24 5.34 -18.32 -5.68
CA HIS A 24 6.70 -17.82 -5.97
C HIS A 24 7.03 -17.91 -7.46
N ASN A 25 6.68 -19.01 -8.13
CA ASN A 25 6.99 -19.19 -9.55
C ASN A 25 6.33 -18.15 -10.46
N ASP A 26 5.15 -17.64 -10.08
CA ASP A 26 4.43 -16.63 -10.85
C ASP A 26 5.11 -15.25 -10.79
N LEU A 27 6.06 -15.10 -9.86
CA LEU A 27 6.78 -13.85 -9.61
C LEU A 27 8.16 -13.81 -10.31
N ASN A 28 8.61 -14.89 -10.96
CA ASN A 28 9.88 -14.90 -11.70
C ASN A 28 9.89 -13.81 -12.79
N GLU A 29 10.97 -13.03 -12.84
CA GLU A 29 11.20 -11.94 -13.81
C GLU A 29 10.15 -10.81 -13.78
N LYS A 30 9.28 -10.79 -12.76
CA LYS A 30 8.23 -9.78 -12.65
C LYS A 30 8.75 -8.46 -12.10
N THR A 31 8.08 -7.38 -12.50
CA THR A 31 8.32 -6.05 -11.92
C THR A 31 7.15 -5.69 -11.00
N VAL A 32 7.45 -5.41 -9.74
CA VAL A 32 6.48 -5.02 -8.72
C VAL A 32 6.74 -3.58 -8.28
N LEU A 33 5.75 -2.70 -8.46
CA LEU A 33 5.77 -1.34 -7.94
C LEU A 33 5.07 -1.31 -6.56
N ILE A 34 5.76 -0.80 -5.54
CA ILE A 34 5.19 -0.54 -4.22
C ILE A 34 5.10 0.97 -4.01
N ALA A 35 3.91 1.54 -4.13
CA ALA A 35 3.66 2.94 -3.78
C ALA A 35 3.44 3.06 -2.26
N GLY A 36 4.20 3.92 -1.58
CA GLY A 36 4.26 4.02 -0.12
C GLY A 36 5.19 2.97 0.51
N GLY A 37 6.20 2.52 -0.23
CA GLY A 37 7.07 1.41 0.16
C GLY A 37 8.00 1.69 1.34
N LYS A 38 8.16 2.95 1.77
CA LYS A 38 8.90 3.36 2.99
C LYS A 38 7.99 3.50 4.21
N GLY A 39 6.66 3.35 4.05
CA GLY A 39 5.71 3.31 5.16
C GLY A 39 5.74 1.96 5.90
N PHE A 40 4.96 1.86 6.99
CA PHE A 40 4.90 0.66 7.85
C PHE A 40 4.58 -0.61 7.05
N LEU A 41 3.41 -0.67 6.39
CA LEU A 41 3.02 -1.85 5.60
C LEU A 41 3.87 -2.01 4.34
N GLY A 42 4.25 -0.89 3.69
CA GLY A 42 5.14 -0.93 2.52
C GLY A 42 6.48 -1.60 2.83
N THR A 43 7.03 -1.36 4.03
CA THR A 43 8.25 -2.02 4.51
C THR A 43 8.07 -3.54 4.64
N TYR A 44 6.93 -4.02 5.14
CA TYR A 44 6.63 -5.45 5.18
C TYR A 44 6.53 -6.04 3.77
N PHE A 45 5.76 -5.44 2.87
CA PHE A 45 5.65 -5.91 1.47
C PHE A 45 7.02 -5.96 0.81
N LYS A 46 7.82 -4.90 0.91
CA LYS A 46 9.18 -4.85 0.36
C LYS A 46 10.03 -6.02 0.85
N ASN A 47 10.10 -6.23 2.17
CA ASN A 47 10.99 -7.25 2.73
C ASN A 47 10.49 -8.67 2.46
N VAL A 48 9.18 -8.89 2.40
CA VAL A 48 8.62 -10.18 1.98
C VAL A 48 9.01 -10.48 0.52
N LEU A 49 8.91 -9.53 -0.39
CA LEU A 49 9.33 -9.72 -1.79
C LEU A 49 10.85 -9.95 -1.92
N ILE A 50 11.67 -9.28 -1.10
CA ILE A 50 13.12 -9.54 -1.02
C ILE A 50 13.37 -10.99 -0.57
N GLN A 51 12.68 -11.45 0.47
CA GLN A 51 12.81 -12.82 0.96
C GLN A 51 12.36 -13.85 -0.07
N ILE A 52 11.30 -13.56 -0.83
CA ILE A 52 10.87 -14.41 -1.95
C ILE A 52 11.92 -14.45 -3.04
N ASN A 53 12.57 -13.33 -3.37
CA ASN A 53 13.62 -13.27 -4.39
C ASN A 53 14.79 -14.23 -4.13
N GLU A 54 15.08 -14.55 -2.85
CA GLU A 54 16.10 -15.55 -2.50
C GLU A 54 15.78 -16.96 -2.99
N THR A 55 14.51 -17.23 -3.28
CA THR A 55 14.02 -18.56 -3.73
C THR A 55 13.78 -18.64 -5.23
N LEU A 56 13.76 -17.51 -5.93
CA LEU A 56 13.45 -17.45 -7.35
C LEU A 56 14.70 -17.80 -8.21
N SER A 57 14.49 -18.52 -9.30
CA SER A 57 15.51 -18.74 -10.30
C SER A 57 15.88 -17.47 -11.06
N LYS A 58 14.92 -16.55 -11.18
CA LYS A 58 15.08 -15.24 -11.80
C LYS A 58 14.37 -14.21 -10.88
N PRO A 59 15.13 -13.33 -10.21
CA PRO A 59 14.57 -12.43 -9.22
C PRO A 59 13.62 -11.40 -9.84
N MET A 60 12.62 -10.97 -9.05
CA MET A 60 11.78 -9.83 -9.37
C MET A 60 12.56 -8.53 -9.34
N LYS A 61 12.16 -7.56 -10.15
CA LYS A 61 12.49 -6.15 -9.95
C LYS A 61 11.44 -5.53 -9.01
N ILE A 62 11.90 -4.83 -7.98
CA ILE A 62 11.05 -4.14 -6.99
C ILE A 62 11.29 -2.64 -7.13
N ILE A 63 10.26 -1.89 -7.48
CA ILE A 63 10.29 -0.44 -7.56
C ILE A 63 9.58 0.10 -6.32
N ILE A 64 10.29 0.86 -5.51
CA ILE A 64 9.77 1.53 -4.32
C ILE A 64 9.51 2.99 -4.67
N MET A 65 8.27 3.42 -4.59
CA MET A 65 7.87 4.82 -4.77
C MET A 65 7.38 5.39 -3.44
N ASP A 66 7.96 6.49 -3.00
CA ASP A 66 7.55 7.15 -1.75
C ASP A 66 7.89 8.65 -1.79
N SER A 67 7.04 9.48 -1.21
CA SER A 67 7.26 10.93 -1.11
C SER A 67 8.06 11.35 0.12
N LEU A 68 8.35 10.42 1.04
CA LEU A 68 9.03 10.62 2.30
C LEU A 68 8.35 11.63 3.26
N ILE A 69 7.08 12.00 3.02
CA ILE A 69 6.34 12.95 3.89
C ILE A 69 6.18 12.39 5.31
N THR A 70 5.95 11.10 5.43
CA THR A 70 5.71 10.43 6.73
C THR A 70 6.81 9.45 7.11
N SER A 71 7.70 9.10 6.20
CA SER A 71 8.82 8.18 6.39
C SER A 71 10.14 8.95 6.48
N LYS A 72 11.09 8.45 7.27
CA LYS A 72 12.36 9.15 7.54
C LYS A 72 13.57 8.56 6.84
N GLU A 73 13.48 7.36 6.31
CA GLU A 73 14.66 6.64 5.81
C GLU A 73 14.87 6.84 4.32
N LYS A 74 16.03 7.46 4.02
CA LYS A 74 16.60 7.56 2.67
C LYS A 74 17.58 6.42 2.34
N ASN A 75 17.91 5.57 3.31
CA ASN A 75 18.91 4.51 3.11
C ASN A 75 18.36 3.46 2.14
N ASP A 76 18.83 3.54 0.92
CA ASP A 76 18.58 2.52 -0.08
C ASP A 76 19.48 1.34 0.20
N GLU A 77 18.85 0.18 0.36
CA GLU A 77 19.57 -1.06 0.44
C GLU A 77 20.36 -1.25 -0.86
N LYS A 78 21.61 -1.64 -0.76
CA LYS A 78 22.45 -1.99 -1.92
C LYS A 78 21.98 -3.33 -2.53
N ASN A 79 20.70 -3.42 -2.85
CA ASN A 79 20.12 -4.59 -3.49
C ASN A 79 19.92 -4.26 -4.99
N PRO A 80 20.56 -4.99 -5.91
CA PRO A 80 20.50 -4.68 -7.34
C PRO A 80 19.10 -4.84 -7.94
N ASN A 81 18.20 -5.52 -7.25
CA ASN A 81 16.81 -5.74 -7.68
C ASN A 81 15.85 -4.67 -7.17
N ILE A 82 16.34 -3.68 -6.40
CA ILE A 82 15.51 -2.61 -5.84
C ILE A 82 15.87 -1.28 -6.50
N GLU A 83 14.85 -0.60 -6.98
CA GLU A 83 14.93 0.79 -7.46
C GLU A 83 14.09 1.67 -6.55
N PHE A 84 14.62 2.81 -6.11
CA PHE A 84 13.88 3.79 -5.32
C PHE A 84 13.58 5.03 -6.15
N LEU A 85 12.31 5.44 -6.14
CA LEU A 85 11.80 6.66 -6.76
C LEU A 85 11.22 7.57 -5.67
N GLU A 86 11.89 8.68 -5.38
CA GLU A 86 11.33 9.73 -4.52
C GLU A 86 10.25 10.48 -5.32
N GLN A 87 9.00 10.10 -5.14
CA GLN A 87 7.87 10.62 -5.91
C GLN A 87 6.60 10.70 -5.06
N ASP A 88 5.92 11.82 -5.16
CA ASP A 88 4.58 12.01 -4.63
C ASP A 88 3.54 11.51 -5.66
N ILE A 89 2.81 10.46 -5.30
CA ILE A 89 1.82 9.84 -6.20
C ILE A 89 0.65 10.75 -6.57
N SER A 90 0.38 11.81 -5.77
CA SER A 90 -0.66 12.80 -6.09
C SER A 90 -0.25 13.79 -7.18
N GLN A 91 1.03 13.81 -7.56
CA GLN A 91 1.54 14.55 -8.71
C GLN A 91 1.62 13.64 -9.94
N SER A 92 1.69 14.23 -11.12
CA SER A 92 1.95 13.44 -12.33
C SER A 92 3.34 12.83 -12.31
N PHE A 93 3.47 11.61 -12.77
CA PHE A 93 4.73 10.89 -12.91
C PHE A 93 4.68 9.93 -14.10
N GLU A 94 5.85 9.55 -14.56
CA GLU A 94 6.01 8.52 -15.59
C GLU A 94 6.99 7.46 -15.10
N ILE A 95 6.71 6.20 -15.40
CA ILE A 95 7.62 5.07 -15.15
C ILE A 95 7.89 4.40 -16.49
N GLN A 96 9.16 4.39 -16.91
CA GLN A 96 9.57 3.82 -18.20
C GLN A 96 9.50 2.29 -18.19
N ASN A 97 9.75 1.67 -17.05
CA ASN A 97 9.77 0.22 -16.88
C ASN A 97 8.39 -0.40 -17.14
N ASP A 98 8.37 -1.61 -17.65
CA ASP A 98 7.18 -2.44 -17.59
C ASP A 98 6.88 -2.78 -16.12
N ILE A 99 5.58 -2.86 -15.79
CA ILE A 99 5.11 -3.17 -14.45
C ILE A 99 4.08 -4.29 -14.54
N ASP A 100 4.33 -5.39 -13.82
CA ASP A 100 3.39 -6.51 -13.75
C ASP A 100 2.40 -6.37 -12.59
N TYR A 101 2.86 -5.86 -11.45
CA TYR A 101 2.05 -5.73 -10.24
C TYR A 101 2.23 -4.36 -9.58
N ILE A 102 1.14 -3.84 -9.02
CA ILE A 102 1.16 -2.62 -8.20
C ILE A 102 0.62 -2.94 -6.82
N ILE A 103 1.37 -2.56 -5.77
CA ILE A 103 0.94 -2.60 -4.37
C ILE A 103 0.83 -1.16 -3.89
N HIS A 104 -0.40 -0.68 -3.72
CA HIS A 104 -0.67 0.69 -3.30
C HIS A 104 -0.91 0.77 -1.80
N THR A 105 0.14 1.10 -1.05
CA THR A 105 0.11 1.32 0.41
C THR A 105 0.21 2.80 0.78
N ALA A 106 0.46 3.68 -0.20
CA ALA A 106 0.66 5.10 0.06
C ALA A 106 -0.61 5.76 0.59
N SER A 107 -0.51 6.36 1.75
CA SER A 107 -1.57 7.14 2.39
C SER A 107 -1.02 7.87 3.61
N ILE A 108 -1.57 9.03 3.94
CA ILE A 108 -1.33 9.70 5.22
C ILE A 108 -2.35 9.15 6.23
N ALA A 109 -2.03 8.01 6.87
CA ALA A 109 -2.98 7.24 7.68
C ALA A 109 -2.97 7.56 9.18
N SER A 110 -1.96 8.28 9.66
CA SER A 110 -1.80 8.65 11.06
C SER A 110 -2.73 9.80 11.44
N PRO A 111 -3.60 9.67 12.48
CA PRO A 111 -4.55 10.71 12.91
C PRO A 111 -3.91 12.09 13.19
N PRO A 112 -2.78 12.19 13.89
CA PRO A 112 -2.10 13.48 14.03
C PRO A 112 -1.66 14.08 12.71
N THR A 113 -1.20 13.23 11.76
CA THR A 113 -0.64 13.69 10.49
C THR A 113 -1.75 14.10 9.51
N TYR A 114 -2.82 13.32 9.34
CA TYR A 114 -3.89 13.72 8.41
C TYR A 114 -4.67 14.95 8.92
N ARG A 115 -4.77 15.16 10.25
CA ARG A 115 -5.34 16.38 10.80
C ARG A 115 -4.46 17.61 10.54
N LYS A 116 -3.15 17.42 10.50
CA LYS A 116 -2.19 18.48 10.17
C LYS A 116 -2.18 18.81 8.67
N PHE A 117 -2.38 17.81 7.81
CA PHE A 117 -2.33 17.93 6.35
C PHE A 117 -3.60 17.39 5.68
N PRO A 118 -4.80 17.93 5.99
CA PRO A 118 -6.05 17.32 5.55
C PRO A 118 -6.22 17.33 4.03
N ILE A 119 -5.91 18.44 3.36
CA ILE A 119 -6.02 18.52 1.89
C ILE A 119 -5.05 17.55 1.24
N LYS A 120 -3.78 17.54 1.69
CA LYS A 120 -2.78 16.61 1.17
C LYS A 120 -3.19 15.14 1.35
N THR A 121 -3.91 14.83 2.43
CA THR A 121 -4.43 13.48 2.66
C THR A 121 -5.47 13.10 1.59
N VAL A 122 -6.37 14.02 1.26
CA VAL A 122 -7.35 13.83 0.18
C VAL A 122 -6.61 13.64 -1.17
N ASP A 123 -5.65 14.51 -1.48
CA ASP A 123 -4.90 14.44 -2.73
C ASP A 123 -4.17 13.09 -2.89
N VAL A 124 -3.45 12.65 -1.85
CA VAL A 124 -2.74 11.35 -1.88
C VAL A 124 -3.71 10.19 -2.04
N ASN A 125 -4.83 10.19 -1.31
CA ASN A 125 -5.79 9.08 -1.36
C ASN A 125 -6.60 9.07 -2.66
N TYR A 126 -6.97 10.22 -3.21
CA TYR A 126 -7.79 10.29 -4.42
C TYR A 126 -6.94 10.42 -5.69
N GLU A 127 -6.22 11.54 -5.87
CA GLU A 127 -5.42 11.75 -7.09
C GLU A 127 -4.30 10.72 -7.19
N GLY A 128 -3.65 10.38 -6.07
CA GLY A 128 -2.62 9.34 -6.05
C GLY A 128 -3.15 7.97 -6.46
N THR A 129 -4.32 7.56 -5.97
CA THR A 129 -4.95 6.30 -6.41
C THR A 129 -5.32 6.36 -7.88
N LYS A 130 -5.87 7.49 -8.36
CA LYS A 130 -6.22 7.67 -9.78
C LYS A 130 -5.00 7.59 -10.68
N ASN A 131 -3.90 8.23 -10.33
CA ASN A 131 -2.65 8.18 -11.09
C ASN A 131 -2.10 6.74 -11.17
N LEU A 132 -2.16 5.97 -10.08
CA LEU A 132 -1.75 4.56 -10.09
C LEU A 132 -2.71 3.68 -10.90
N LEU A 133 -4.01 3.98 -10.94
CA LEU A 133 -4.98 3.28 -11.79
C LEU A 133 -4.75 3.59 -13.28
N GLU A 134 -4.42 4.84 -13.63
CA GLU A 134 -4.02 5.20 -15.00
C GLU A 134 -2.73 4.46 -15.40
N LEU A 135 -1.72 4.42 -14.53
CA LEU A 135 -0.51 3.65 -14.76
C LEU A 135 -0.83 2.16 -14.94
N ALA A 136 -1.68 1.58 -14.08
CA ALA A 136 -2.09 0.18 -14.18
C ALA A 136 -2.78 -0.14 -15.49
N LYS A 137 -3.63 0.77 -15.99
CA LYS A 137 -4.28 0.68 -17.30
C LYS A 137 -3.27 0.77 -18.45
N GLU A 138 -2.37 1.74 -18.40
CA GLU A 138 -1.33 1.96 -19.42
C GLU A 138 -0.39 0.76 -19.55
N LYS A 139 0.14 0.30 -18.41
CA LYS A 139 1.08 -0.83 -18.34
C LYS A 139 0.40 -2.20 -18.48
N LYS A 140 -0.93 -2.24 -18.48
CA LYS A 140 -1.72 -3.49 -18.55
C LYS A 140 -1.28 -4.49 -17.48
N VAL A 141 -1.17 -4.01 -16.24
CA VAL A 141 -0.68 -4.82 -15.11
C VAL A 141 -1.49 -6.11 -14.91
N THR A 142 -0.85 -7.14 -14.42
CA THR A 142 -1.50 -8.41 -14.08
C THR A 142 -2.46 -8.24 -12.90
N SER A 143 -2.08 -7.43 -11.90
CA SER A 143 -2.96 -7.06 -10.79
C SER A 143 -2.46 -5.81 -10.06
N MET A 144 -3.41 -5.08 -9.46
CA MET A 144 -3.14 -3.99 -8.54
C MET A 144 -3.83 -4.26 -7.20
N LEU A 145 -3.08 -4.24 -6.11
CA LEU A 145 -3.62 -4.28 -4.74
C LEU A 145 -3.71 -2.86 -4.21
N PHE A 146 -4.91 -2.42 -3.86
CA PHE A 146 -5.16 -1.15 -3.17
C PHE A 146 -5.46 -1.40 -1.69
N LEU A 147 -4.65 -0.83 -0.79
CA LEU A 147 -4.94 -0.82 0.63
C LEU A 147 -5.89 0.32 0.97
N SER A 148 -7.16 -0.03 1.13
CA SER A 148 -8.19 0.82 1.69
C SER A 148 -8.09 0.86 3.23
N SER A 149 -9.18 0.87 3.95
CA SER A 149 -9.20 0.93 5.41
C SER A 149 -10.54 0.45 5.94
N SER A 150 -10.57 -0.08 7.17
CA SER A 150 -11.81 -0.28 7.92
C SER A 150 -12.56 1.02 8.21
N GLU A 151 -11.89 2.16 8.14
CA GLU A 151 -12.48 3.48 8.40
C GLU A 151 -13.56 3.88 7.37
N ILE A 152 -13.61 3.18 6.22
CA ILE A 152 -14.72 3.34 5.27
C ILE A 152 -16.07 2.93 5.84
N TYR A 153 -16.07 2.09 6.87
CA TYR A 153 -17.28 1.67 7.58
C TYR A 153 -17.78 2.72 8.56
N GLY A 154 -16.93 3.66 8.98
CA GLY A 154 -17.25 4.67 9.98
C GLY A 154 -17.56 4.05 11.31
N ASP A 155 -18.75 4.36 11.84
CA ASP A 155 -19.26 3.86 13.13
C ASP A 155 -20.31 2.75 12.90
N PRO A 156 -19.90 1.48 12.77
CA PRO A 156 -20.80 0.41 12.35
C PRO A 156 -21.72 -0.05 13.47
N ASP A 157 -22.96 -0.39 13.11
CA ASP A 157 -23.97 -0.93 14.04
C ASP A 157 -23.87 -2.46 14.20
N VAL A 158 -23.07 -3.14 13.35
CA VAL A 158 -23.00 -4.60 13.26
C VAL A 158 -21.56 -5.08 13.45
N PHE A 159 -21.39 -6.04 14.36
CA PHE A 159 -20.11 -6.68 14.66
C PHE A 159 -20.24 -8.21 14.64
N PRO A 160 -19.33 -8.94 13.98
CA PRO A 160 -18.30 -8.42 13.08
C PRO A 160 -18.90 -7.71 11.87
N THR A 161 -18.27 -6.62 11.42
CA THR A 161 -18.75 -5.80 10.31
C THR A 161 -18.51 -6.52 8.98
N PRO A 162 -19.55 -6.87 8.21
CA PRO A 162 -19.40 -7.55 6.93
C PRO A 162 -18.91 -6.58 5.84
N GLU A 163 -18.23 -7.10 4.80
CA GLU A 163 -17.75 -6.29 3.67
C GLU A 163 -18.87 -5.56 2.91
N SER A 164 -20.09 -6.09 2.97
CA SER A 164 -21.28 -5.49 2.37
C SER A 164 -21.86 -4.30 3.16
N TYR A 165 -21.33 -4.01 4.36
CA TYR A 165 -21.80 -2.88 5.16
C TYR A 165 -21.47 -1.56 4.46
N VAL A 166 -22.49 -0.72 4.24
CA VAL A 166 -22.36 0.52 3.45
C VAL A 166 -21.52 1.60 4.15
N GLY A 167 -21.52 1.60 5.47
CA GLY A 167 -20.76 2.54 6.28
C GLY A 167 -21.55 3.80 6.69
N LYS A 168 -21.22 4.34 7.87
CA LYS A 168 -21.73 5.59 8.42
C LYS A 168 -20.58 6.56 8.64
N VAL A 169 -20.25 7.35 7.64
CA VAL A 169 -19.14 8.31 7.66
C VAL A 169 -19.68 9.72 7.57
N SER A 170 -19.11 10.63 8.36
CA SER A 170 -19.47 12.05 8.34
C SER A 170 -18.62 12.81 7.32
N CYS A 171 -19.24 13.44 6.33
CA CYS A 171 -18.55 14.27 5.34
C CYS A 171 -17.82 15.50 5.92
N THR A 172 -18.22 15.94 7.12
CA THR A 172 -17.70 17.16 7.78
C THR A 172 -17.02 16.87 9.11
N GLY A 173 -16.87 15.61 9.47
CA GLY A 173 -16.23 15.19 10.71
C GLY A 173 -14.71 15.42 10.71
N PRO A 174 -14.06 15.36 11.88
CA PRO A 174 -12.63 15.65 12.02
C PRO A 174 -11.72 14.65 11.33
N ARG A 175 -12.27 13.55 10.82
CA ARG A 175 -11.57 12.48 10.08
C ARG A 175 -12.00 12.41 8.61
N ALA A 176 -12.96 13.25 8.18
CA ALA A 176 -13.56 13.19 6.85
C ALA A 176 -12.52 13.20 5.73
N CYS A 177 -11.42 13.94 5.87
CA CYS A 177 -10.34 13.97 4.89
C CYS A 177 -9.74 12.59 4.60
N TYR A 178 -9.66 11.72 5.59
CA TYR A 178 -9.15 10.36 5.45
C TYR A 178 -10.28 9.38 5.06
N ASP A 179 -11.34 9.36 5.85
CA ASP A 179 -12.42 8.37 5.72
C ASP A 179 -13.11 8.49 4.35
N GLU A 180 -13.53 9.70 3.95
CA GLU A 180 -14.22 9.93 2.68
C GLU A 180 -13.30 9.81 1.47
N SER A 181 -12.02 10.23 1.58
CA SER A 181 -11.09 10.06 0.48
C SER A 181 -10.75 8.58 0.22
N LYS A 182 -10.69 7.74 1.26
CA LYS A 182 -10.56 6.28 1.11
C LYS A 182 -11.80 5.65 0.46
N ARG A 183 -13.01 6.10 0.84
CA ARG A 183 -14.26 5.67 0.20
C ARG A 183 -14.28 6.03 -1.27
N LEU A 184 -13.92 7.28 -1.61
CA LEU A 184 -13.85 7.73 -3.00
C LEU A 184 -12.80 6.95 -3.80
N ALA A 185 -11.63 6.63 -3.19
CA ALA A 185 -10.60 5.83 -3.82
C ALA A 185 -11.08 4.39 -4.14
N GLU A 186 -11.89 3.76 -3.27
CA GLU A 186 -12.54 2.49 -3.62
C GLU A 186 -13.52 2.67 -4.78
N THR A 187 -14.33 3.73 -4.76
CA THR A 187 -15.29 4.00 -5.84
C THR A 187 -14.59 4.11 -7.19
N ILE A 188 -13.53 4.92 -7.31
CA ILE A 188 -12.82 5.06 -8.59
C ILE A 188 -12.11 3.75 -8.97
N SER A 189 -11.61 2.98 -8.03
CA SER A 189 -11.01 1.66 -8.30
C SER A 189 -12.00 0.71 -8.98
N ILE A 190 -13.22 0.64 -8.46
CA ILE A 190 -14.29 -0.17 -9.06
C ILE A 190 -14.70 0.37 -10.44
N LEU A 191 -14.77 1.70 -10.62
CA LEU A 191 -15.08 2.29 -11.92
C LEU A 191 -13.99 1.98 -12.97
N TYR A 192 -12.72 2.00 -12.60
CA TYR A 192 -11.61 1.59 -13.47
C TYR A 192 -11.68 0.11 -13.84
N PHE A 193 -12.05 -0.75 -12.89
CA PHE A 193 -12.30 -2.16 -13.21
C PHE A 193 -13.45 -2.33 -14.20
N GLN A 194 -14.58 -1.65 -13.96
CA GLN A 194 -15.78 -1.79 -14.79
C GLN A 194 -15.60 -1.20 -16.21
N GLN A 195 -14.93 -0.05 -16.31
CA GLN A 195 -14.82 0.68 -17.57
C GLN A 195 -13.60 0.27 -18.39
N TYR A 196 -12.49 -0.05 -17.74
CA TYR A 196 -11.20 -0.28 -18.39
C TYR A 196 -10.61 -1.67 -18.12
N ASN A 197 -11.30 -2.52 -17.35
CA ASN A 197 -10.84 -3.84 -16.93
C ASN A 197 -9.50 -3.81 -16.17
N VAL A 198 -9.21 -2.74 -15.43
CA VAL A 198 -8.03 -2.69 -14.56
C VAL A 198 -8.21 -3.72 -13.44
N PRO A 199 -7.31 -4.73 -13.30
CA PRO A 199 -7.51 -5.86 -12.37
C PRO A 199 -7.17 -5.47 -10.93
N VAL A 200 -7.93 -4.52 -10.36
CA VAL A 200 -7.72 -4.04 -8.99
C VAL A 200 -8.35 -4.97 -7.96
N LYS A 201 -7.63 -5.19 -6.86
CA LYS A 201 -8.07 -5.86 -5.65
C LYS A 201 -8.04 -4.84 -4.50
N ILE A 202 -9.06 -4.84 -3.66
CA ILE A 202 -9.20 -3.91 -2.54
C ILE A 202 -9.11 -4.71 -1.24
N ALA A 203 -8.18 -4.33 -0.37
CA ALA A 203 -8.11 -4.85 0.99
C ALA A 203 -8.45 -3.74 1.98
N ARG A 204 -9.25 -4.06 2.99
CA ARG A 204 -9.70 -3.15 4.06
C ARG A 204 -9.08 -3.57 5.40
N PRO A 205 -7.79 -3.27 5.63
CA PRO A 205 -7.18 -3.61 6.91
C PRO A 205 -7.85 -2.81 8.04
N PHE A 206 -8.05 -3.50 9.15
CA PHE A 206 -8.34 -2.88 10.44
C PHE A 206 -7.03 -2.38 11.06
N ASN A 207 -7.04 -2.03 12.36
CA ASN A 207 -5.83 -1.55 13.02
C ASN A 207 -4.76 -2.64 13.03
N VAL A 208 -3.67 -2.37 12.33
CA VAL A 208 -2.50 -3.24 12.24
C VAL A 208 -1.40 -2.68 13.12
N TYR A 209 -0.72 -3.55 13.85
CA TYR A 209 0.44 -3.20 14.67
C TYR A 209 1.59 -4.20 14.42
N GLY A 210 2.80 -3.78 14.74
CA GLY A 210 3.97 -4.63 14.58
C GLY A 210 5.28 -3.83 14.61
N PRO A 211 6.42 -4.48 14.45
CA PRO A 211 7.72 -3.83 14.29
C PRO A 211 7.70 -2.71 13.25
N TYR A 212 8.41 -1.63 13.52
CA TYR A 212 8.50 -0.42 12.68
C TYR A 212 7.23 0.43 12.58
N LEU A 213 6.13 0.09 13.26
CA LEU A 213 5.05 1.04 13.44
C LEU A 213 5.56 2.22 14.31
N ASN A 214 5.31 3.44 13.86
CA ASN A 214 5.67 4.62 14.64
C ASN A 214 4.83 4.65 15.94
N LEU A 215 5.48 4.65 17.11
CA LEU A 215 4.80 4.70 18.41
C LEU A 215 3.96 5.97 18.62
N ASN A 216 4.25 7.05 17.87
CA ASN A 216 3.50 8.30 17.89
C ASN A 216 2.47 8.37 16.75
N ASP A 217 2.07 7.24 16.20
CA ASP A 217 1.11 7.16 15.08
C ASP A 217 -0.30 7.64 15.48
N GLY A 218 -0.65 7.54 16.77
CA GLY A 218 -1.93 8.00 17.30
C GLY A 218 -3.09 7.03 17.09
N ARG A 219 -2.80 5.79 16.72
CA ARG A 219 -3.75 4.67 16.63
C ARG A 219 -3.71 3.81 17.88
#